data_c1da132e6959b7c4732a4d1f9c97c44f
#
_entry.id   c1da132e6959b7c4732a4d1f9c97c44f
#
_cell.length_a   1.000
_cell.length_b   1.000
_cell.length_c   1.000
_cell.angle_alpha   90.00
_cell.angle_beta   90.00
_cell.angle_gamma   90.00
#
_symmetry.space_group_name_H-M   'P 1'
#
loop_
_entity.id
_entity.type
_entity.pdbx_description
1 polymer ?
#
loop_
_entity_poly.entity_id
_entity_poly.type
_entity_poly.pdbx_seq_one_letter_code
_entity_poly.pdbx_strand_id
1 'polypeptide(L)'
;RFFRALSKVERLFRRDQIKGWTGVVHEEAVLRDPKVARQVMRTPLLHHSRETVRASLDKMTQYAMLGAAKRAGSGQRGGVWRGLASGSAMFFRMYVVRLGFLCGGAGFLYCLFIALEAFFRYAALHYDRDALSERVGR
;
A
#
# COMPACT_ATOMS: atom_id res chain seq x y z
N ARG A 1 -18.77 -9.72 -5.45
CA ARG A 1 -17.51 -10.46 -5.72
C ARG A 1 -16.38 -9.47 -5.66
N PHE A 2 -15.48 -9.64 -4.69
CA PHE A 2 -14.38 -8.73 -4.45
C PHE A 2 -13.33 -8.78 -5.57
N PHE A 3 -12.64 -7.65 -5.74
CA PHE A 3 -11.47 -7.49 -6.59
C PHE A 3 -10.46 -8.63 -6.32
N ARG A 4 -10.31 -9.56 -7.22
CA ARG A 4 -9.25 -10.57 -7.14
C ARG A 4 -7.96 -9.98 -7.70
N ALA A 5 -7.22 -9.27 -6.85
CA ALA A 5 -5.82 -8.99 -7.15
C ALA A 5 -4.97 -10.13 -6.57
N LEU A 6 -4.48 -11.00 -7.43
CA LEU A 6 -3.51 -12.01 -7.03
C LEU A 6 -2.13 -11.33 -6.96
N SER A 7 -1.59 -11.23 -5.76
CA SER A 7 -0.20 -10.84 -5.54
C SER A 7 0.59 -12.03 -5.00
N LYS A 8 1.76 -12.27 -5.57
CA LYS A 8 2.70 -13.26 -5.04
C LYS A 8 3.47 -12.60 -3.91
N VAL A 9 3.23 -13.03 -2.68
CA VAL A 9 3.94 -12.54 -1.50
C VAL A 9 4.53 -13.74 -0.77
N GLU A 10 5.78 -13.64 -0.40
CA GLU A 10 6.46 -14.67 0.39
C GLU A 10 5.85 -14.72 1.78
N ARG A 11 5.39 -15.90 2.22
CA ARG A 11 4.68 -16.08 3.50
C ARG A 11 5.26 -17.17 4.39
N LEU A 12 5.91 -18.15 3.79
CA LEU A 12 6.52 -19.26 4.49
C LEU A 12 8.02 -19.26 4.24
N PHE A 13 8.77 -19.24 5.31
CA PHE A 13 10.23 -19.22 5.29
C PHE A 13 10.78 -20.33 6.17
N ARG A 14 11.85 -20.92 5.74
CA ARG A 14 12.66 -21.74 6.63
C ARG A 14 13.38 -20.82 7.63
N ARG A 15 13.25 -21.11 8.91
CA ARG A 15 13.80 -20.26 9.98
C ARG A 15 15.32 -20.10 9.89
N ASP A 16 16.01 -21.14 9.48
CA ASP A 16 17.46 -21.16 9.29
C ASP A 16 17.93 -20.26 8.14
N GLN A 17 17.04 -19.91 7.19
CA GLN A 17 17.35 -19.07 6.06
C GLN A 17 17.09 -17.57 6.30
N ILE A 18 16.43 -17.20 7.38
CA ILE A 18 16.15 -15.79 7.71
C ILE A 18 17.37 -15.20 8.40
N LYS A 19 17.90 -14.11 7.84
CA LYS A 19 18.94 -13.28 8.47
C LYS A 19 18.33 -12.15 9.31
N GLY A 20 17.19 -11.60 8.90
CA GLY A 20 16.49 -10.50 9.54
C GLY A 20 15.30 -10.03 8.72
N TRP A 21 14.70 -8.93 9.14
CA TRP A 21 13.58 -8.28 8.47
C TRP A 21 13.96 -6.85 8.12
N THR A 22 13.48 -6.36 6.98
CA THR A 22 13.68 -4.99 6.53
C THR A 22 12.36 -4.43 6.01
N GLY A 23 12.21 -3.10 6.07
CA GLY A 23 11.04 -2.38 5.59
C GLY A 23 10.15 -1.86 6.71
N VAL A 24 9.67 -0.63 6.56
CA VAL A 24 8.80 0.06 7.54
C VAL A 24 7.31 -0.19 7.26
N VAL A 25 6.94 -0.40 6.01
CA VAL A 25 5.55 -0.56 5.57
C VAL A 25 5.27 -1.97 5.05
N HIS A 26 6.23 -2.54 4.36
CA HIS A 26 6.22 -3.91 3.87
C HIS A 26 7.48 -4.57 4.39
N GLU A 27 7.31 -5.29 5.48
CA GLU A 27 8.40 -6.09 6.03
C GLU A 27 8.73 -7.21 5.06
N GLU A 28 9.98 -7.24 4.60
CA GLU A 28 10.51 -8.28 3.73
C GLU A 28 11.56 -9.06 4.49
N ALA A 29 11.52 -10.38 4.38
CA ALA A 29 12.54 -11.24 4.98
C ALA A 29 13.86 -11.08 4.21
N VAL A 30 14.92 -10.75 4.93
CA VAL A 30 16.28 -10.80 4.40
C VAL A 30 16.79 -12.22 4.53
N LEU A 31 16.96 -12.88 3.39
CA LEU A 31 17.44 -14.27 3.36
C LEU A 31 18.96 -14.32 3.40
N ARG A 32 19.50 -15.37 4.01
CA ARG A 32 20.95 -15.66 4.03
C ARG A 32 21.46 -15.97 2.63
N ASP A 33 20.69 -16.78 1.88
CA ASP A 33 20.93 -17.05 0.47
C ASP A 33 19.79 -16.44 -0.39
N PRO A 34 20.04 -15.37 -1.15
CA PRO A 34 19.04 -14.76 -2.02
C PRO A 34 18.63 -15.66 -3.21
N LYS A 35 19.40 -16.70 -3.51
CA LYS A 35 19.16 -17.65 -4.61
C LYS A 35 18.36 -18.89 -4.16
N VAL A 36 17.93 -18.95 -2.90
CA VAL A 36 17.14 -20.08 -2.40
C VAL A 36 15.91 -20.33 -3.27
N ALA A 37 15.63 -21.59 -3.54
CA ALA A 37 14.49 -21.99 -4.36
C ALA A 37 13.18 -21.55 -3.73
N ARG A 38 12.33 -20.89 -4.54
CA ARG A 38 11.01 -20.42 -4.14
C ARG A 38 9.93 -21.29 -4.75
N GLN A 39 8.97 -21.70 -3.93
CA GLN A 39 7.81 -22.44 -4.39
C GLN A 39 6.54 -21.59 -4.31
N VAL A 40 5.69 -21.68 -5.33
CA VAL A 40 4.39 -21.01 -5.33
C VAL A 40 3.36 -21.99 -4.79
N MET A 41 2.67 -21.59 -3.71
CA MET A 41 1.57 -22.38 -3.17
C MET A 41 0.42 -22.43 -4.17
N ARG A 42 -0.17 -23.62 -4.34
CA ARG A 42 -1.32 -23.82 -5.24
C ARG A 42 -2.60 -23.21 -4.67
N THR A 43 -2.71 -23.18 -3.34
CA THR A 43 -3.89 -22.64 -2.65
C THR A 43 -3.65 -21.17 -2.32
N PRO A 44 -4.47 -20.24 -2.84
CA PRO A 44 -4.36 -18.83 -2.51
C PRO A 44 -4.83 -18.58 -1.06
N LEU A 45 -4.12 -17.71 -0.35
CA LEU A 45 -4.59 -17.16 0.91
C LEU A 45 -5.62 -16.06 0.63
N LEU A 46 -6.80 -16.20 1.20
CA LEU A 46 -7.81 -15.14 1.19
C LEU A 46 -7.42 -14.08 2.22
N HIS A 47 -7.20 -12.88 1.76
CA HIS A 47 -6.85 -11.75 2.61
C HIS A 47 -8.05 -10.79 2.75
N HIS A 48 -8.74 -10.89 3.86
CA HIS A 48 -9.86 -10.03 4.23
C HIS A 48 -9.32 -8.74 4.88
N SER A 49 -9.23 -7.67 4.15
CA SER A 49 -8.55 -6.47 4.64
C SER A 49 -9.33 -5.22 4.34
N ARG A 50 -10.35 -4.88 4.24
CA ARG A 50 -11.16 -3.67 3.99
C ARG A 50 -12.64 -4.06 3.83
N GLU A 51 -13.13 -4.86 4.75
CA GLU A 51 -14.49 -5.40 4.68
C GLU A 51 -15.54 -4.37 5.08
N THR A 52 -15.16 -3.38 5.87
CA THR A 52 -16.04 -2.30 6.29
C THR A 52 -15.50 -0.94 5.83
N VAL A 53 -16.40 0.04 5.75
CA VAL A 53 -16.03 1.43 5.46
C VAL A 53 -15.04 1.95 6.52
N ARG A 54 -15.29 1.64 7.80
CA ARG A 54 -14.40 2.00 8.92
C ARG A 54 -12.99 1.44 8.72
N ALA A 55 -12.88 0.12 8.49
CA ALA A 55 -11.58 -0.51 8.23
C ALA A 55 -10.87 0.05 7.00
N SER A 56 -11.63 0.49 5.99
CA SER A 56 -11.08 1.13 4.80
C SER A 56 -10.54 2.53 5.08
N LEU A 57 -11.22 3.32 5.91
CA LEU A 57 -10.76 4.65 6.36
C LEU A 57 -9.49 4.53 7.21
N ASP A 58 -9.49 3.63 8.19
CA ASP A 58 -8.34 3.42 9.07
C ASP A 58 -7.09 3.03 8.27
N LYS A 59 -7.24 2.10 7.31
CA LYS A 59 -6.15 1.72 6.42
C LYS A 59 -5.74 2.84 5.46
N MET A 60 -6.68 3.57 4.90
CA MET A 60 -6.39 4.72 4.04
C MET A 60 -5.50 5.73 4.77
N THR A 61 -5.87 6.09 6.00
CA THR A 61 -5.10 7.02 6.83
C THR A 61 -3.71 6.46 7.13
N GLN A 62 -3.64 5.21 7.58
CA GLN A 62 -2.37 4.55 7.90
C GLN A 62 -1.42 4.52 6.70
N TYR A 63 -1.88 4.03 5.55
CA TYR A 63 -1.02 3.90 4.36
C TYR A 63 -0.69 5.24 3.72
N ALA A 64 -1.58 6.24 3.79
CA ALA A 64 -1.28 7.59 3.34
C ALA A 64 -0.12 8.18 4.15
N MET A 65 -0.18 8.10 5.49
CA MET A 65 0.85 8.63 6.39
C MET A 65 2.18 7.89 6.24
N LEU A 66 2.17 6.55 6.24
CA LEU A 66 3.38 5.75 6.02
C LEU A 66 4.02 6.02 4.65
N GLY A 67 3.19 6.14 3.62
CA GLY A 67 3.66 6.47 2.28
C GLY A 67 4.21 7.89 2.17
N ALA A 68 3.68 8.85 2.93
CA ALA A 68 4.20 10.20 3.04
C ALA A 68 5.55 10.22 3.77
N ALA A 69 5.66 9.55 4.91
CA ALA A 69 6.89 9.43 5.69
C ALA A 69 8.04 8.83 4.86
N LYS A 70 7.78 7.73 4.14
CA LYS A 70 8.77 7.13 3.23
C LYS A 70 9.28 8.11 2.18
N ARG A 71 8.39 8.96 1.62
CA ARG A 71 8.75 9.96 0.60
C ARG A 71 9.46 11.16 1.20
N ALA A 72 9.12 11.54 2.42
CA ALA A 72 9.81 12.61 3.15
C ALA A 72 11.29 12.24 3.33
N GLY A 73 11.59 11.01 3.75
CA GLY A 73 12.96 10.50 3.88
C GLY A 73 13.74 10.45 2.56
N SER A 74 13.07 10.36 1.41
CA SER A 74 13.71 10.40 0.08
C SER A 74 13.74 11.80 -0.56
N GLY A 75 13.43 12.87 0.18
CA GLY A 75 13.50 14.24 -0.30
C GLY A 75 12.42 14.66 -1.31
N GLN A 76 11.41 13.83 -1.53
CA GLN A 76 10.35 14.13 -2.48
C GLN A 76 9.48 15.32 -2.01
N ARG A 77 8.94 16.07 -2.98
CA ARG A 77 8.01 17.17 -2.70
C ARG A 77 6.57 16.67 -2.77
N GLY A 78 5.74 17.14 -1.84
CA GLY A 78 4.30 16.95 -1.82
C GLY A 78 3.52 18.09 -2.45
N GLY A 79 2.22 18.15 -2.13
CA GLY A 79 1.32 19.24 -2.49
C GLY A 79 -0.03 18.76 -3.03
N VAL A 80 -1.03 19.65 -2.95
CA VAL A 80 -2.42 19.34 -3.34
C VAL A 80 -2.53 18.92 -4.82
N TRP A 81 -1.90 19.66 -5.72
CA TRP A 81 -1.98 19.37 -7.16
C TRP A 81 -1.35 18.02 -7.53
N ARG A 82 -0.22 17.71 -6.89
CA ARG A 82 0.40 16.37 -7.01
C ARG A 82 -0.48 15.27 -6.45
N GLY A 83 -1.12 15.56 -5.33
CA GLY A 83 -2.09 14.65 -4.71
C GLY A 83 -3.27 14.39 -5.62
N LEU A 84 -3.88 15.44 -6.19
CA LEU A 84 -4.99 15.33 -7.14
C LEU A 84 -4.60 14.51 -8.37
N ALA A 85 -3.49 14.84 -9.00
CA ALA A 85 -3.00 14.09 -10.16
C ALA A 85 -2.78 12.61 -9.84
N SER A 86 -2.12 12.32 -8.69
CA SER A 86 -1.85 10.95 -8.25
C SER A 86 -3.14 10.19 -7.90
N GLY A 87 -4.06 10.84 -7.19
CA GLY A 87 -5.35 10.26 -6.82
C GLY A 87 -6.21 9.95 -8.05
N SER A 88 -6.34 10.92 -8.97
CA SER A 88 -7.10 10.74 -10.20
C SER A 88 -6.53 9.64 -11.09
N ALA A 89 -5.22 9.60 -11.28
CA ALA A 89 -4.56 8.55 -12.03
C ALA A 89 -4.76 7.17 -11.38
N MET A 90 -4.71 7.10 -10.05
CA MET A 90 -4.94 5.86 -9.32
C MET A 90 -6.40 5.42 -9.42
N PHE A 91 -7.36 6.35 -9.31
CA PHE A 91 -8.77 6.05 -9.49
C PHE A 91 -9.03 5.49 -10.89
N PHE A 92 -8.59 6.20 -11.93
CA PHE A 92 -8.74 5.77 -13.31
C PHE A 92 -8.15 4.38 -13.54
N ARG A 93 -6.92 4.16 -13.07
CA ARG A 93 -6.25 2.86 -13.19
C ARG A 93 -7.04 1.74 -12.52
N MET A 94 -7.56 1.96 -11.30
CA MET A 94 -8.26 0.91 -10.56
C MET A 94 -9.69 0.72 -11.05
N TYR A 95 -10.39 1.81 -11.30
CA TYR A 95 -11.81 1.75 -11.64
C TYR A 95 -12.04 1.37 -13.11
N VAL A 96 -11.26 1.97 -14.02
CA VAL A 96 -11.41 1.73 -15.47
C VAL A 96 -10.50 0.60 -15.94
N VAL A 97 -9.18 0.76 -15.81
CA VAL A 97 -8.22 -0.20 -16.40
C VAL A 97 -8.27 -1.57 -15.73
N ARG A 98 -8.48 -1.61 -14.41
CA ARG A 98 -8.65 -2.87 -13.66
C ARG A 98 -10.10 -3.31 -13.50
N LEU A 99 -11.02 -2.68 -14.23
CA LEU A 99 -12.44 -3.03 -14.29
C LEU A 99 -13.14 -3.00 -12.93
N GLY A 100 -12.73 -2.08 -12.04
CA GLY A 100 -13.33 -1.92 -10.72
C GLY A 100 -14.84 -1.62 -10.77
N PHE A 101 -15.30 -0.98 -11.84
CA PHE A 101 -16.72 -0.70 -12.07
C PHE A 101 -17.60 -1.97 -12.17
N LEU A 102 -17.02 -3.11 -12.56
CA LEU A 102 -17.77 -4.38 -12.63
C LEU A 102 -18.13 -4.91 -11.23
N CYS A 103 -17.54 -4.38 -10.17
CA CYS A 103 -17.85 -4.75 -8.79
C CYS A 103 -18.93 -3.85 -8.16
N GLY A 104 -19.63 -3.04 -8.97
CA GLY A 104 -20.69 -2.15 -8.52
C GLY A 104 -20.23 -1.12 -7.48
N GLY A 105 -21.11 -0.74 -6.56
CA GLY A 105 -20.81 0.27 -5.52
C GLY A 105 -19.64 -0.10 -4.62
N ALA A 106 -19.45 -1.36 -4.29
CA ALA A 106 -18.31 -1.82 -3.49
C ALA A 106 -16.97 -1.62 -4.22
N GLY A 107 -16.95 -1.87 -5.54
CA GLY A 107 -15.80 -1.60 -6.39
C GLY A 107 -15.50 -0.11 -6.50
N PHE A 108 -16.52 0.72 -6.64
CA PHE A 108 -16.37 2.18 -6.64
C PHE A 108 -15.75 2.68 -5.33
N LEU A 109 -16.32 2.30 -4.18
CA LEU A 109 -15.81 2.70 -2.86
C LEU A 109 -14.36 2.25 -2.65
N TYR A 110 -14.04 1.02 -3.01
CA TYR A 110 -12.67 0.53 -2.91
C TYR A 110 -11.70 1.38 -3.73
N CYS A 111 -12.03 1.66 -5.00
CA CYS A 111 -11.20 2.48 -5.88
C CYS A 111 -11.07 3.92 -5.36
N LEU A 112 -12.15 4.47 -4.80
CA LEU A 112 -12.15 5.80 -4.19
C LEU A 112 -11.22 5.87 -2.98
N PHE A 113 -11.27 4.89 -2.06
CA PHE A 113 -10.37 4.86 -0.90
C PHE A 113 -8.90 4.78 -1.32
N ILE A 114 -8.57 3.97 -2.33
CA ILE A 114 -7.20 3.89 -2.84
C ILE A 114 -6.75 5.20 -3.51
N ALA A 115 -7.65 5.87 -4.21
CA ALA A 115 -7.39 7.17 -4.81
C ALA A 115 -7.17 8.26 -3.76
N LEU A 116 -8.01 8.30 -2.73
CA LEU A 116 -7.87 9.23 -1.61
C LEU A 116 -6.60 8.95 -0.80
N GLU A 117 -6.22 7.69 -0.62
CA GLU A 117 -4.93 7.32 -0.02
C GLU A 117 -3.76 7.93 -0.81
N ALA A 118 -3.80 7.84 -2.15
CA ALA A 118 -2.79 8.43 -3.01
C ALA A 118 -2.78 9.96 -2.93
N PHE A 119 -3.95 10.61 -2.85
CA PHE A 119 -4.10 12.05 -2.67
C PHE A 119 -3.51 12.51 -1.33
N PHE A 120 -3.98 11.94 -0.22
CA PHE A 120 -3.56 12.35 1.12
C PHE A 120 -2.09 12.09 1.40
N ARG A 121 -1.48 11.11 0.76
CA ARG A 121 -0.04 10.85 0.81
C ARG A 121 0.78 12.07 0.36
N TYR A 122 0.39 12.73 -0.71
CA TYR A 122 1.08 13.93 -1.20
C TYR A 122 0.67 15.19 -0.47
N ALA A 123 -0.57 15.28 0.02
CA ALA A 123 -1.01 16.37 0.87
C ALA A 123 -0.23 16.35 2.20
N ALA A 124 -0.20 15.24 2.91
CA ALA A 124 0.56 15.08 4.15
C ALA A 124 2.07 15.30 3.94
N LEU A 125 2.64 14.84 2.83
CA LEU A 125 4.04 15.08 2.50
C LEU A 125 4.39 16.58 2.38
N HIS A 126 3.41 17.43 2.16
CA HIS A 126 3.60 18.88 2.09
C HIS A 126 3.27 19.57 3.42
N TYR A 127 2.10 19.28 3.98
CA TYR A 127 1.56 20.00 5.14
C TYR A 127 2.04 19.46 6.48
N ASP A 128 2.34 18.15 6.56
CA ASP A 128 2.75 17.48 7.80
C ASP A 128 4.23 17.08 7.77
N ARG A 129 5.03 17.69 6.91
CA ARG A 129 6.41 17.27 6.63
C ARG A 129 7.28 17.17 7.88
N ASP A 130 7.18 18.15 8.77
CA ASP A 130 7.98 18.21 9.99
C ASP A 130 7.61 17.09 10.96
N ALA A 131 6.31 16.86 11.16
CA ALA A 131 5.81 15.76 11.98
C ALA A 131 6.13 14.36 11.41
N LEU A 132 6.26 14.25 10.08
CA LEU A 132 6.64 12.99 9.42
C LEU A 132 8.14 12.69 9.56
N SER A 133 9.00 13.71 9.58
CA SER A 133 10.45 13.55 9.74
C SER A 133 10.82 13.06 11.14
N GLU A 134 10.13 13.49 12.19
CA GLU A 134 10.32 13.02 13.55
C GLU A 134 9.96 11.53 13.74
N ARG A 135 9.00 11.01 12.96
CA ARG A 135 8.60 9.59 13.02
C ARG A 135 9.57 8.65 12.31
N VAL A 136 10.33 9.13 11.35
CA VAL A 136 11.32 8.32 10.59
C VAL A 136 12.67 8.29 11.31
N GLY A 137 12.94 9.24 12.21
CA GLY A 137 14.17 9.32 13.00
C GLY A 137 14.18 8.47 14.28
N ARG A 138 13.13 7.71 14.54
CA ARG A 138 13.04 6.72 15.62
C ARG A 138 12.98 5.33 15.02
#